data_c8575aa50ccb8c5114dc649f44ac9679
#
_entry.id   c8575aa50ccb8c5114dc649f44ac9679
#
_cell.length_a   1.000
_cell.length_b   1.000
_cell.length_c   1.000
_cell.angle_alpha   90.00
_cell.angle_beta   90.00
_cell.angle_gamma   90.00
#
_symmetry.space_group_name_H-M   'P 1'
#
loop_
_entity.id
_entity.type
_entity.pdbx_description
1 polymer ?
#
loop_
_entity_poly.entity_id
_entity_poly.type
_entity_poly.pdbx_seq_one_letter_code
_entity_poly.pdbx_strand_id
1 'polypeptide(L)'
;LAFGHHAHDDFALRTSGFEIGDRIADLDRDGARELAKLGDAYVNDAFGSAHRAHASTHGVTKFIQKRAAGYLMQKELKYLGEAVANPVRPFTAILGGSKISGKIDVITNLLDKCDTIVVGGGMIFTFFKAMGKEIGDSLVEEDKIELAKEIIAKAKAKNINFMLPTDAVVADAFSNDAA
;
A
#
# COMPACT_ATOMS: atom_id res chain seq x y z
N LEU A 1 -6.07 -5.36 -28.77
CA LEU A 1 -6.84 -4.45 -27.94
C LEU A 1 -5.90 -3.31 -27.52
N ALA A 2 -6.02 -2.18 -28.21
CA ALA A 2 -5.26 -0.97 -27.93
C ALA A 2 -5.87 -0.33 -26.66
N PHE A 3 -5.18 -0.40 -25.57
CA PHE A 3 -5.49 0.42 -24.40
C PHE A 3 -5.01 1.84 -24.67
N GLY A 4 -5.95 2.80 -24.59
CA GLY A 4 -5.69 4.19 -24.87
C GLY A 4 -4.59 4.78 -23.98
N HIS A 5 -3.84 5.68 -24.55
CA HIS A 5 -2.67 6.39 -23.97
C HIS A 5 -2.92 7.08 -22.62
N HIS A 6 -4.20 7.28 -22.20
CA HIS A 6 -4.54 8.06 -21.02
C HIS A 6 -4.40 7.34 -19.66
N ALA A 7 -4.52 6.02 -19.61
CA ALA A 7 -4.42 5.30 -18.34
C ALA A 7 -2.96 5.12 -17.86
N HIS A 8 -1.98 5.25 -18.75
CA HIS A 8 -0.57 5.06 -18.43
C HIS A 8 0.08 6.33 -17.87
N ASP A 9 -0.37 7.49 -18.32
CA ASP A 9 0.19 8.79 -17.88
C ASP A 9 -0.33 9.20 -16.50
N ASP A 10 -1.59 8.88 -16.16
CA ASP A 10 -2.18 9.19 -14.86
C ASP A 10 -1.59 8.37 -13.70
N PHE A 11 -1.13 7.14 -13.96
CA PHE A 11 -0.50 6.31 -12.93
C PHE A 11 0.94 6.77 -12.64
N ALA A 12 1.67 7.22 -13.64
CA ALA A 12 3.02 7.78 -13.49
C ALA A 12 3.01 9.16 -12.81
N LEU A 13 1.97 9.99 -13.05
CA LEU A 13 1.87 11.35 -12.53
C LEU A 13 1.48 11.44 -11.05
N ARG A 14 0.85 10.42 -10.46
CA ARG A 14 0.47 10.40 -9.04
C ARG A 14 1.60 9.99 -8.08
N THR A 15 2.72 9.51 -8.58
CA THR A 15 3.93 9.23 -7.78
C THR A 15 4.93 10.38 -7.75
N SER A 16 4.64 11.52 -8.37
CA SER A 16 5.57 12.66 -8.55
C SER A 16 5.71 13.59 -7.33
N GLY A 17 5.54 13.08 -6.13
CA GLY A 17 5.81 13.83 -4.89
C GLY A 17 7.19 13.60 -4.29
N PHE A 18 8.06 12.84 -4.93
CA PHE A 18 9.42 12.58 -4.47
C PHE A 18 10.42 13.09 -5.53
N GLU A 19 11.05 14.23 -5.28
CA GLU A 19 12.29 14.63 -5.96
C GLU A 19 13.38 13.62 -5.60
N ILE A 20 13.48 12.53 -6.36
CA ILE A 20 14.65 11.64 -6.34
C ILE A 20 15.75 12.39 -7.05
N GLY A 21 16.73 12.87 -6.28
CA GLY A 21 17.83 13.66 -6.79
C GLY A 21 18.53 13.02 -7.99
N ASP A 22 18.97 13.85 -8.91
CA ASP A 22 19.54 13.54 -10.25
C ASP A 22 20.66 12.48 -10.28
N ARG A 23 21.28 12.16 -9.14
CA ARG A 23 22.38 11.19 -9.03
C ARG A 23 21.95 9.71 -9.08
N ILE A 24 20.70 9.37 -8.73
CA ILE A 24 20.17 8.00 -8.87
C ILE A 24 19.70 7.77 -10.31
N ALA A 25 19.32 8.83 -11.02
CA ALA A 25 18.83 8.78 -12.39
C ALA A 25 19.88 8.28 -13.40
N ASP A 26 21.15 8.57 -13.20
CA ASP A 26 22.20 8.22 -14.16
C ASP A 26 22.64 6.76 -14.05
N LEU A 27 22.83 6.23 -12.84
CA LEU A 27 23.16 4.81 -12.62
C LEU A 27 22.01 3.88 -13.06
N ASP A 28 20.77 4.31 -12.89
CA ASP A 28 19.59 3.58 -13.30
C ASP A 28 19.34 3.65 -14.82
N ARG A 29 19.84 4.70 -15.49
CA ARG A 29 19.69 4.92 -16.93
C ARG A 29 20.53 3.97 -17.77
N ASP A 30 21.78 3.73 -17.39
CA ASP A 30 22.67 2.81 -18.11
C ASP A 30 22.21 1.36 -17.92
N GLY A 31 21.82 0.97 -16.70
CA GLY A 31 21.19 -0.33 -16.44
C GLY A 31 19.91 -0.54 -17.24
N ALA A 32 19.06 0.47 -17.35
CA ALA A 32 17.85 0.42 -18.14
C ALA A 32 18.11 0.25 -19.65
N ARG A 33 19.15 0.91 -20.16
CA ARG A 33 19.56 0.77 -21.57
C ARG A 33 20.09 -0.63 -21.87
N GLU A 34 20.88 -1.21 -20.97
CA GLU A 34 21.38 -2.59 -21.12
C GLU A 34 20.23 -3.61 -21.05
N LEU A 35 19.29 -3.43 -20.12
CA LEU A 35 18.09 -4.26 -20.05
C LEU A 35 17.27 -4.21 -21.35
N ALA A 36 17.14 -3.02 -21.94
CA ALA A 36 16.37 -2.82 -23.16
C ALA A 36 16.96 -3.56 -24.38
N LYS A 37 18.24 -3.94 -24.36
CA LYS A 37 18.87 -4.72 -25.44
C LYS A 37 18.48 -6.20 -25.43
N LEU A 38 17.87 -6.67 -24.34
CA LEU A 38 17.51 -8.08 -24.16
C LEU A 38 16.22 -8.50 -24.87
N GLY A 39 15.44 -7.54 -25.39
CA GLY A 39 14.18 -7.85 -26.05
C GLY A 39 13.57 -6.69 -26.84
N ASP A 40 12.64 -7.04 -27.73
CA ASP A 40 11.93 -6.10 -28.60
C ASP A 40 10.64 -5.54 -27.98
N ALA A 41 10.19 -6.13 -26.88
CA ALA A 41 9.01 -5.73 -26.16
C ALA A 41 9.21 -5.88 -24.63
N TYR A 42 8.54 -5.03 -23.88
CA TYR A 42 8.57 -5.05 -22.41
C TYR A 42 7.15 -5.27 -21.86
N VAL A 43 7.03 -6.20 -20.92
CA VAL A 43 5.79 -6.43 -20.19
C VAL A 43 6.07 -6.31 -18.69
N ASN A 44 5.37 -5.39 -18.01
CA ASN A 44 5.40 -5.32 -16.55
C ASN A 44 4.24 -6.15 -15.98
N ASP A 45 4.58 -7.22 -15.26
CA ASP A 45 3.60 -8.06 -14.57
C ASP A 45 3.90 -8.19 -13.07
N ALA A 46 4.68 -7.26 -12.51
CA ALA A 46 5.10 -7.22 -11.13
C ALA A 46 4.46 -6.03 -10.39
N PHE A 47 3.23 -6.20 -9.88
CA PHE A 47 2.46 -5.16 -9.21
C PHE A 47 3.19 -4.60 -7.98
N GLY A 48 3.78 -5.46 -7.14
CA GLY A 48 4.46 -5.05 -5.90
C GLY A 48 5.62 -4.06 -6.08
N SER A 49 6.28 -4.04 -7.24
CA SER A 49 7.38 -3.11 -7.57
C SER A 49 6.99 -2.01 -8.55
N ALA A 50 5.77 -2.03 -9.09
CA ALA A 50 5.33 -1.11 -10.15
C ALA A 50 5.34 0.37 -9.73
N HIS A 51 5.20 0.64 -8.43
CA HIS A 51 5.25 1.99 -7.86
C HIS A 51 6.67 2.58 -7.73
N ARG A 52 7.72 1.80 -8.05
CA ARG A 52 9.12 2.19 -7.90
C ARG A 52 9.72 2.55 -9.26
N ALA A 53 10.46 3.67 -9.31
CA ALA A 53 11.15 4.12 -10.52
C ALA A 53 12.49 3.39 -10.73
N HIS A 54 12.49 2.05 -10.75
CA HIS A 54 13.69 1.25 -11.01
C HIS A 54 13.99 1.16 -12.51
N ALA A 55 15.24 0.80 -12.85
CA ALA A 55 15.66 0.52 -14.23
C ALA A 55 14.75 -0.50 -14.92
N SER A 56 14.38 -1.57 -14.21
CA SER A 56 13.55 -2.66 -14.71
C SER A 56 12.05 -2.39 -14.77
N THR A 57 11.54 -1.37 -14.08
CA THR A 57 10.10 -1.03 -14.07
C THR A 57 9.80 0.22 -14.89
N HIS A 58 10.52 1.29 -14.64
CA HIS A 58 10.35 2.60 -15.28
C HIS A 58 11.42 2.90 -16.32
N GLY A 59 12.70 2.69 -15.98
CA GLY A 59 13.83 3.06 -16.83
C GLY A 59 13.77 2.40 -18.21
N VAL A 60 13.56 1.09 -18.25
CA VAL A 60 13.50 0.27 -19.48
C VAL A 60 12.43 0.75 -20.46
N THR A 61 11.32 1.29 -19.95
CA THR A 61 10.22 1.79 -20.80
C THR A 61 10.58 3.02 -21.63
N LYS A 62 11.68 3.69 -21.30
CA LYS A 62 12.20 4.84 -22.09
C LYS A 62 12.92 4.39 -23.35
N PHE A 63 13.38 3.15 -23.41
CA PHE A 63 14.16 2.59 -24.49
C PHE A 63 13.41 1.56 -25.34
N ILE A 64 12.33 0.95 -24.84
CA ILE A 64 11.49 0.00 -25.57
C ILE A 64 10.14 0.64 -25.88
N GLN A 65 9.80 0.70 -27.19
CA GLN A 65 8.54 1.28 -27.65
C GLN A 65 7.32 0.37 -27.42
N LYS A 66 7.50 -0.94 -27.63
CA LYS A 66 6.45 -1.94 -27.42
C LYS A 66 6.40 -2.31 -25.96
N ARG A 67 5.44 -1.75 -25.24
CA ARG A 67 5.30 -1.97 -23.79
C ARG A 67 3.85 -2.19 -23.40
N ALA A 68 3.62 -3.06 -22.43
CA ALA A 68 2.29 -3.40 -21.94
C ALA A 68 2.34 -3.79 -20.44
N ALA A 69 1.18 -3.77 -19.80
CA ALA A 69 0.96 -4.43 -18.51
C ALA A 69 0.61 -5.91 -18.74
N GLY A 70 1.12 -6.80 -17.89
CA GLY A 70 0.78 -8.21 -17.93
C GLY A 70 -0.57 -8.51 -17.28
N TYR A 71 -0.98 -9.78 -17.36
CA TYR A 71 -2.29 -10.22 -16.85
C TYR A 71 -2.42 -10.12 -15.33
N LEU A 72 -1.35 -10.36 -14.58
CA LEU A 72 -1.37 -10.19 -13.12
C LEU A 72 -1.59 -8.73 -12.76
N MET A 73 -0.84 -7.83 -13.40
CA MET A 73 -1.01 -6.38 -13.25
C MET A 73 -2.44 -5.94 -13.58
N GLN A 74 -3.03 -6.46 -14.65
CA GLN A 74 -4.42 -6.17 -15.02
C GLN A 74 -5.41 -6.62 -13.95
N LYS A 75 -5.20 -7.80 -13.34
CA LYS A 75 -6.05 -8.29 -12.25
C LYS A 75 -5.96 -7.38 -11.02
N GLU A 76 -4.75 -7.01 -10.62
CA GLU A 76 -4.53 -6.10 -9.49
C GLU A 76 -5.20 -4.74 -9.71
N LEU A 77 -5.02 -4.15 -10.90
CA LEU A 77 -5.67 -2.89 -11.26
C LEU A 77 -7.20 -3.00 -11.26
N LYS A 78 -7.75 -4.12 -11.74
CA LYS A 78 -9.19 -4.36 -11.73
C LYS A 78 -9.72 -4.49 -10.30
N TYR A 79 -9.13 -5.37 -9.49
CA TYR A 79 -9.66 -5.66 -8.15
C TYR A 79 -9.37 -4.54 -7.15
N LEU A 80 -8.18 -3.93 -7.18
CA LEU A 80 -7.83 -2.85 -6.27
C LEU A 80 -8.32 -1.48 -6.77
N GLY A 81 -8.18 -1.21 -8.07
CA GLY A 81 -8.59 0.06 -8.65
C GLY A 81 -10.11 0.20 -8.70
N GLU A 82 -10.80 -0.71 -9.39
CA GLU A 82 -12.24 -0.63 -9.58
C GLU A 82 -13.02 -0.88 -8.28
N ALA A 83 -12.62 -1.90 -7.49
CA ALA A 83 -13.30 -2.22 -6.24
C ALA A 83 -13.20 -1.10 -5.20
N VAL A 84 -12.10 -0.34 -5.17
CA VAL A 84 -11.95 0.81 -4.29
C VAL A 84 -12.59 2.06 -4.86
N ALA A 85 -12.61 2.24 -6.19
CA ALA A 85 -13.24 3.39 -6.84
C ALA A 85 -14.78 3.33 -6.75
N ASN A 86 -15.35 2.14 -7.06
CA ASN A 86 -16.80 1.91 -7.11
C ASN A 86 -17.16 0.62 -6.34
N PRO A 87 -17.08 0.64 -5.01
CA PRO A 87 -17.26 -0.57 -4.22
C PRO A 87 -18.68 -1.11 -4.29
N VAL A 88 -18.80 -2.42 -4.48
CA VAL A 88 -20.06 -3.15 -4.24
C VAL A 88 -20.24 -3.27 -2.73
N ARG A 89 -21.39 -2.85 -2.22
CA ARG A 89 -21.67 -2.84 -0.78
C ARG A 89 -22.39 -4.10 -0.33
N PRO A 90 -22.15 -4.61 0.91
CA PRO A 90 -21.22 -4.02 1.89
C PRO A 90 -19.73 -4.24 1.50
N PHE A 91 -18.91 -3.20 1.64
CA PHE A 91 -17.50 -3.25 1.35
C PHE A 91 -16.67 -3.25 2.64
N THR A 92 -15.92 -4.34 2.87
CA THR A 92 -15.07 -4.52 4.04
C THR A 92 -13.60 -4.50 3.62
N ALA A 93 -12.83 -3.62 4.24
CA ALA A 93 -11.37 -3.63 4.11
C ALA A 93 -10.73 -4.31 5.32
N ILE A 94 -9.78 -5.21 5.07
CA ILE A 94 -8.99 -5.88 6.11
C ILE A 94 -7.54 -5.39 5.98
N LEU A 95 -7.02 -4.80 7.03
CA LEU A 95 -5.69 -4.22 7.09
C LEU A 95 -4.86 -4.94 8.16
N GLY A 96 -3.63 -5.32 7.81
CA GLY A 96 -2.68 -5.91 8.73
C GLY A 96 -1.28 -5.31 8.55
N GLY A 97 -0.46 -5.40 9.57
CA GLY A 97 0.92 -4.95 9.54
C GLY A 97 1.42 -4.57 10.94
N SER A 98 2.73 -4.32 11.07
CA SER A 98 3.36 -3.98 12.34
C SER A 98 3.20 -2.51 12.73
N LYS A 99 3.11 -1.60 11.75
CA LYS A 99 3.14 -0.15 11.95
C LYS A 99 1.95 0.54 11.29
N ILE A 100 1.37 1.52 12.00
CA ILE A 100 0.30 2.36 11.49
C ILE A 100 0.84 3.43 10.53
N SER A 101 2.07 3.94 10.76
CA SER A 101 2.67 5.03 9.99
C SER A 101 2.67 4.81 8.49
N GLY A 102 2.96 3.57 8.05
CA GLY A 102 2.94 3.22 6.63
C GLY A 102 1.54 3.01 6.02
N LYS A 103 0.45 3.17 6.80
CA LYS A 103 -0.92 2.88 6.37
C LYS A 103 -1.93 3.99 6.65
N ILE A 104 -1.47 5.11 7.19
CA ILE A 104 -2.33 6.24 7.58
C ILE A 104 -3.16 6.74 6.40
N ASP A 105 -2.51 7.01 5.28
CA ASP A 105 -3.18 7.52 4.08
C ASP A 105 -4.16 6.49 3.52
N VAL A 106 -3.78 5.21 3.56
CA VAL A 106 -4.64 4.11 3.14
C VAL A 106 -5.88 4.03 4.02
N ILE A 107 -5.72 4.04 5.36
CA ILE A 107 -6.85 3.98 6.29
C ILE A 107 -7.75 5.20 6.09
N THR A 108 -7.18 6.40 6.01
CA THR A 108 -7.93 7.64 5.83
C THR A 108 -8.75 7.62 4.54
N ASN A 109 -8.16 7.16 3.44
CA ASN A 109 -8.86 7.04 2.17
C ASN A 109 -9.98 5.98 2.19
N LEU A 110 -9.78 4.88 2.93
CA LEU A 110 -10.77 3.82 3.06
C LEU A 110 -11.97 4.21 3.93
N LEU A 111 -11.80 5.16 4.88
CA LEU A 111 -12.92 5.70 5.66
C LEU A 111 -14.03 6.35 4.81
N ASP A 112 -13.72 6.76 3.59
CA ASP A 112 -14.72 7.33 2.67
C ASP A 112 -15.35 6.28 1.75
N LYS A 113 -14.86 5.05 1.78
CA LYS A 113 -15.21 4.03 0.78
C LYS A 113 -15.79 2.76 1.38
N CYS A 114 -15.38 2.40 2.59
CA CYS A 114 -15.78 1.16 3.25
C CYS A 114 -16.98 1.33 4.17
N ASP A 115 -17.71 0.23 4.36
CA ASP A 115 -18.72 0.09 5.42
C ASP A 115 -18.09 -0.43 6.71
N THR A 116 -17.05 -1.27 6.55
CA THR A 116 -16.30 -1.87 7.65
C THR A 116 -14.81 -1.83 7.36
N ILE A 117 -14.02 -1.50 8.37
CA ILE A 117 -12.55 -1.61 8.35
C ILE A 117 -12.13 -2.52 9.51
N VAL A 118 -11.50 -3.64 9.20
CA VAL A 118 -10.93 -4.57 10.18
C VAL A 118 -9.42 -4.34 10.24
N VAL A 119 -8.90 -4.06 11.41
CA VAL A 119 -7.46 -3.84 11.63
C VAL A 119 -6.89 -4.95 12.49
N GLY A 120 -5.83 -5.58 11.96
CA GLY A 120 -5.08 -6.64 12.63
C GLY A 120 -3.57 -6.40 12.62
N GLY A 121 -2.81 -7.40 13.10
CA GLY A 121 -1.34 -7.32 13.17
C GLY A 121 -0.85 -6.35 14.26
N GLY A 122 0.46 -6.13 14.33
CA GLY A 122 1.09 -5.35 15.41
C GLY A 122 0.61 -3.90 15.53
N MET A 123 0.08 -3.31 14.46
CA MET A 123 -0.45 -1.95 14.51
C MET A 123 -1.67 -1.79 15.45
N ILE A 124 -2.34 -2.89 15.83
CA ILE A 124 -3.46 -2.84 16.80
C ILE A 124 -3.04 -2.26 18.14
N PHE A 125 -1.81 -2.50 18.56
CA PHE A 125 -1.32 -2.05 19.87
C PHE A 125 -1.23 -0.53 19.96
N THR A 126 -0.93 0.16 18.86
CA THR A 126 -1.02 1.64 18.83
C THR A 126 -2.46 2.11 19.01
N PHE A 127 -3.44 1.44 18.41
CA PHE A 127 -4.85 1.74 18.63
C PHE A 127 -5.29 1.38 20.07
N PHE A 128 -4.85 0.25 20.61
CA PHE A 128 -5.16 -0.14 21.98
C PHE A 128 -4.62 0.89 22.98
N LYS A 129 -3.39 1.36 22.78
CA LYS A 129 -2.79 2.43 23.61
C LYS A 129 -3.59 3.73 23.48
N ALA A 130 -4.01 4.09 22.26
CA ALA A 130 -4.86 5.25 22.01
C ALA A 130 -6.22 5.17 22.73
N MET A 131 -6.74 3.96 22.94
CA MET A 131 -7.96 3.68 23.69
C MET A 131 -7.74 3.55 25.20
N GLY A 132 -6.50 3.75 25.69
CA GLY A 132 -6.15 3.66 27.11
C GLY A 132 -5.99 2.23 27.64
N LYS A 133 -5.84 1.24 26.76
CA LYS A 133 -5.59 -0.15 27.17
C LYS A 133 -4.11 -0.38 27.47
N GLU A 134 -3.83 -1.30 28.36
CA GLU A 134 -2.49 -1.81 28.59
C GLU A 134 -2.08 -2.75 27.47
N ILE A 135 -0.84 -2.66 27.02
CA ILE A 135 -0.31 -3.42 25.88
C ILE A 135 0.97 -4.19 26.20
N GLY A 136 1.40 -4.17 27.49
CA GLY A 136 2.67 -4.79 27.91
C GLY A 136 3.85 -4.22 27.08
N ASP A 137 4.78 -5.11 26.71
CA ASP A 137 5.95 -4.79 25.88
C ASP A 137 5.68 -4.90 24.36
N SER A 138 4.39 -4.88 23.97
CA SER A 138 4.01 -4.95 22.55
C SER A 138 4.50 -3.74 21.76
N LEU A 139 4.73 -3.96 20.46
CA LEU A 139 5.14 -2.89 19.54
C LEU A 139 4.14 -1.75 19.52
N VAL A 140 4.62 -0.53 19.72
CA VAL A 140 3.79 0.69 19.68
C VAL A 140 4.53 1.82 18.97
N GLU A 141 3.81 2.64 18.24
CA GLU A 141 4.31 3.91 17.69
C GLU A 141 3.77 5.04 18.55
N GLU A 142 4.54 5.44 19.59
CA GLU A 142 4.13 6.43 20.59
C GLU A 142 3.78 7.78 19.95
N ASP A 143 4.51 8.18 18.91
CA ASP A 143 4.30 9.42 18.16
C ASP A 143 3.03 9.38 17.27
N LYS A 144 2.35 8.25 17.18
CA LYS A 144 1.14 8.04 16.38
C LYS A 144 -0.12 7.82 17.23
N ILE A 145 -0.04 7.87 18.54
CA ILE A 145 -1.20 7.62 19.42
C ILE A 145 -2.30 8.65 19.17
N GLU A 146 -1.97 9.96 19.09
CA GLU A 146 -2.98 10.98 18.82
C GLU A 146 -3.64 10.80 17.45
N LEU A 147 -2.85 10.42 16.45
CA LEU A 147 -3.36 10.11 15.11
C LEU A 147 -4.30 8.89 15.12
N ALA A 148 -3.97 7.85 15.90
CA ALA A 148 -4.86 6.70 16.07
C ALA A 148 -6.20 7.09 16.71
N LYS A 149 -6.20 8.01 17.69
CA LYS A 149 -7.44 8.58 18.26
C LYS A 149 -8.26 9.33 17.20
N GLU A 150 -7.59 10.13 16.37
CA GLU A 150 -8.27 10.84 15.27
C GLU A 150 -8.92 9.89 14.26
N ILE A 151 -8.24 8.81 13.89
CA ILE A 151 -8.77 7.80 12.98
C ILE A 151 -10.03 7.15 13.56
N ILE A 152 -9.98 6.74 14.84
CA ILE A 152 -11.14 6.16 15.54
C ILE A 152 -12.31 7.16 15.57
N ALA A 153 -12.02 8.42 15.91
CA ALA A 153 -13.03 9.47 15.93
C ALA A 153 -13.64 9.74 14.55
N LYS A 154 -12.83 9.79 13.49
CA LYS A 154 -13.28 9.94 12.12
C LYS A 154 -14.13 8.76 11.66
N ALA A 155 -13.73 7.53 11.99
CA ALA A 155 -14.52 6.34 11.68
C ALA A 155 -15.90 6.40 12.33
N LYS A 156 -15.96 6.77 13.62
CA LYS A 156 -17.21 6.96 14.35
C LYS A 156 -18.08 8.06 13.74
N ALA A 157 -17.50 9.19 13.41
CA ALA A 157 -18.22 10.33 12.82
C ALA A 157 -18.82 9.97 11.44
N LYS A 158 -18.17 9.10 10.69
CA LYS A 158 -18.63 8.61 9.37
C LYS A 158 -19.51 7.36 9.47
N ASN A 159 -19.81 6.88 10.67
CA ASN A 159 -20.58 5.66 10.92
C ASN A 159 -19.95 4.41 10.25
N ILE A 160 -18.64 4.36 10.20
CA ILE A 160 -17.88 3.21 9.71
C ILE A 160 -17.67 2.22 10.84
N ASN A 161 -17.95 0.95 10.60
CA ASN A 161 -17.67 -0.12 11.55
C ASN A 161 -16.16 -0.39 11.59
N PHE A 162 -15.47 0.27 12.54
CA PHE A 162 -14.01 0.15 12.71
C PHE A 162 -13.74 -0.95 13.76
N MET A 163 -13.28 -2.10 13.29
CA MET A 163 -13.11 -3.30 14.11
C MET A 163 -11.64 -3.53 14.46
N LEU A 164 -11.38 -3.63 15.74
CA LEU A 164 -10.12 -4.11 16.32
C LEU A 164 -10.37 -5.48 16.98
N PRO A 165 -9.35 -6.34 17.13
CA PRO A 165 -9.46 -7.55 17.89
C PRO A 165 -9.99 -7.30 19.32
N THR A 166 -10.76 -8.21 19.83
CA THR A 166 -11.28 -8.14 21.21
C THR A 166 -10.28 -8.66 22.23
N ASP A 167 -9.44 -9.58 21.79
CA ASP A 167 -8.39 -10.23 22.58
C ASP A 167 -7.12 -10.44 21.75
N ALA A 168 -6.05 -10.90 22.38
CA ALA A 168 -4.80 -11.27 21.74
C ALA A 168 -4.15 -12.42 22.51
N VAL A 169 -3.55 -13.34 21.77
CA VAL A 169 -2.65 -14.34 22.39
C VAL A 169 -1.36 -13.62 22.75
N VAL A 170 -0.98 -13.73 24.02
CA VAL A 170 0.25 -13.15 24.55
C VAL A 170 1.32 -14.22 24.70
N ALA A 171 2.56 -13.82 24.64
CA ALA A 171 3.72 -14.69 24.80
C ALA A 171 4.82 -13.95 25.58
N ASP A 172 5.63 -14.67 26.30
CA ASP A 172 6.75 -14.14 27.08
C ASP A 172 7.97 -13.78 26.21
N ALA A 173 8.03 -14.28 24.98
CA ALA A 173 9.09 -13.99 24.02
C ALA A 173 8.61 -14.10 22.57
N PHE A 174 9.32 -13.47 21.64
CA PHE A 174 9.11 -13.66 20.20
C PHE A 174 9.85 -14.93 19.74
N SER A 175 9.27 -16.08 20.06
CA SER A 175 9.83 -17.41 19.78
C SER A 175 8.72 -18.40 19.46
N ASN A 176 9.03 -19.45 18.68
CA ASN A 176 8.10 -20.56 18.45
C ASN A 176 7.87 -21.40 19.71
N ASP A 177 8.79 -21.33 20.68
CA ASP A 177 8.75 -22.07 21.95
C ASP A 177 8.34 -21.16 23.14
N ALA A 178 7.77 -19.98 22.85
CA ALA A 178 7.30 -19.04 23.86
C ALA A 178 6.08 -19.62 24.63
N ALA A 179 6.02 -19.34 25.94
CA ALA A 179 4.94 -19.76 26.81
C ALA A 179 3.68 -18.85 26.70
#